data_0a1f9c5ab46ad8ba4eee278b17e180d3
#
_entry.id   0a1f9c5ab46ad8ba4eee278b17e180d3
#
_cell.length_a   1.000
_cell.length_b   1.000
_cell.length_c   1.000
_cell.angle_alpha   90.00
_cell.angle_beta   90.00
_cell.angle_gamma   90.00
#
_symmetry.space_group_name_H-M   'P 1'
#
loop_
_entity.id
_entity.type
_entity.pdbx_description
1 polymer ?
#
loop_
_entity_poly.entity_id
_entity_poly.type
_entity_poly.pdbx_seq_one_letter_code
_entity_poly.pdbx_strand_id
1 'polypeptide(L)'
;MKRPHAVLALTVFAACGPGARSGGGGDDVEVDAAPTVDAAPCEDVVDVVFVLDTSSSMGFVLSQLEMQIAQVVSASNALAPDAHFGLIVFQDNHFVDNTGPLEGGKVHTAAATLQTAFRNYRDNYTNNNRNPGDGISGPTTQNPICEENSLDALYAATDSFPWRTNATRVVILATDDTFLERPDNYGDRDGDGMTNKTDFPREGHYPALRTLTETVGALRTGRIRVFSFSRITQPSFLDRCGTGRRLPWADITDGWSTPYKTEMPIPVQTDGDNFDLDQVKSGSLSLSATINKVVLDSYCTPPLL
;
A
#
# COMPACT_ATOMS: atom_id res chain seq x y z
N MET A 1 19.19 30.17 40.12
CA MET A 1 19.69 29.22 39.11
C MET A 1 19.55 29.87 37.73
N LYS A 2 20.67 30.26 37.11
CA LYS A 2 20.72 30.96 35.82
C LYS A 2 20.72 29.90 34.67
N ARG A 3 19.81 30.02 33.70
CA ARG A 3 19.79 29.21 32.47
C ARG A 3 20.75 29.80 31.44
N PRO A 4 21.59 29.03 30.76
CA PRO A 4 22.37 29.51 29.64
C PRO A 4 21.54 29.59 28.36
N HIS A 5 21.65 30.70 27.63
CA HIS A 5 21.11 30.86 26.28
C HIS A 5 22.11 30.28 25.30
N ALA A 6 21.65 29.32 24.48
CA ALA A 6 22.40 28.82 23.35
C ALA A 6 22.19 29.76 22.14
N VAL A 7 23.26 30.36 21.66
CA VAL A 7 23.29 31.17 20.43
C VAL A 7 23.52 30.23 19.25
N LEU A 8 22.55 30.18 18.34
CA LEU A 8 22.64 29.43 17.07
C LEU A 8 23.38 30.29 16.05
N ALA A 9 24.58 29.91 15.65
CA ALA A 9 25.35 30.56 14.59
C ALA A 9 24.89 30.07 13.22
N LEU A 10 24.37 30.98 12.40
CA LEU A 10 23.96 30.73 11.02
C LEU A 10 25.21 30.90 10.12
N THR A 11 25.73 29.81 9.54
CA THR A 11 26.81 29.86 8.54
C THR A 11 26.21 30.01 7.15
N VAL A 12 26.44 31.15 6.54
CA VAL A 12 26.11 31.44 5.15
C VAL A 12 27.24 30.92 4.26
N PHE A 13 26.97 29.95 3.40
CA PHE A 13 27.88 29.52 2.35
C PHE A 13 27.72 30.44 1.12
N ALA A 14 28.75 31.20 0.83
CA ALA A 14 28.87 31.95 -0.43
C ALA A 14 29.28 31.00 -1.55
N ALA A 15 28.41 30.83 -2.57
CA ALA A 15 28.74 30.10 -3.79
C ALA A 15 29.64 30.97 -4.68
N CYS A 16 30.89 30.55 -4.86
CA CYS A 16 31.79 31.11 -5.87
C CYS A 16 31.36 30.63 -7.26
N GLY A 17 30.85 31.51 -8.10
CA GLY A 17 30.61 31.26 -9.51
C GLY A 17 31.92 31.11 -10.30
N PRO A 18 31.96 30.34 -11.38
CA PRO A 18 33.13 30.20 -12.23
C PRO A 18 33.38 31.47 -13.03
N GLY A 19 34.63 31.97 -12.96
CA GLY A 19 35.07 33.17 -13.67
C GLY A 19 35.07 32.99 -15.19
N ALA A 20 34.65 34.03 -15.87
CA ALA A 20 34.69 34.12 -17.32
C ALA A 20 36.13 34.10 -17.84
N ARG A 21 36.47 33.14 -18.70
CA ARG A 21 37.70 33.15 -19.51
C ARG A 21 37.37 33.84 -20.83
N SER A 22 38.05 34.97 -21.07
CA SER A 22 38.07 35.65 -22.36
C SER A 22 39.23 35.09 -23.19
N GLY A 23 39.02 34.87 -24.48
CA GLY A 23 40.00 34.98 -25.52
C GLY A 23 40.44 33.69 -26.23
N GLY A 24 40.22 33.66 -27.54
CA GLY A 24 40.92 32.82 -28.49
C GLY A 24 40.01 32.22 -29.55
N GLY A 25 39.99 32.85 -30.73
CA GLY A 25 39.23 32.36 -31.89
C GLY A 25 39.77 31.00 -32.39
N GLY A 26 38.89 30.21 -32.85
CA GLY A 26 39.16 28.92 -33.52
C GLY A 26 37.81 28.28 -33.86
N ASP A 27 37.62 28.05 -35.14
CA ASP A 27 36.56 27.38 -35.89
C ASP A 27 35.39 26.82 -35.06
N ASP A 28 34.23 27.45 -35.22
CA ASP A 28 32.96 26.99 -34.71
C ASP A 28 32.58 25.64 -35.38
N VAL A 29 33.06 24.57 -34.81
CA VAL A 29 32.34 23.29 -34.92
C VAL A 29 31.12 23.45 -34.04
N GLU A 30 29.99 23.74 -34.64
CA GLU A 30 28.69 23.64 -34.01
C GLU A 30 28.54 22.17 -33.52
N VAL A 31 28.92 21.96 -32.25
CA VAL A 31 28.61 20.69 -31.60
C VAL A 31 27.08 20.73 -31.43
N ASP A 32 26.41 20.04 -32.35
CA ASP A 32 24.98 19.77 -32.28
C ASP A 32 24.71 19.25 -30.88
N ALA A 33 24.12 20.13 -30.04
CA ALA A 33 23.77 19.74 -28.68
C ALA A 33 22.87 18.53 -28.82
N ALA A 34 23.33 17.40 -28.31
CA ALA A 34 22.52 16.21 -28.28
C ALA A 34 21.12 16.61 -27.81
N PRO A 35 20.05 16.18 -28.52
CA PRO A 35 18.71 16.57 -28.15
C PRO A 35 18.54 16.29 -26.66
N THR A 36 18.30 17.34 -25.89
CA THR A 36 17.85 17.17 -24.51
C THR A 36 16.60 16.33 -24.62
N VAL A 37 16.68 15.09 -24.14
CA VAL A 37 15.47 14.28 -23.96
C VAL A 37 14.64 15.11 -22.99
N ASP A 38 13.64 15.83 -23.53
CA ASP A 38 12.69 16.54 -22.70
C ASP A 38 12.12 15.49 -21.72
N ALA A 39 12.40 15.67 -20.43
CA ALA A 39 11.81 14.82 -19.43
C ALA A 39 10.30 14.86 -19.67
N ALA A 40 9.68 13.70 -19.78
CA ALA A 40 8.24 13.63 -19.96
C ALA A 40 7.58 14.54 -18.91
N PRO A 41 6.64 15.40 -19.31
CA PRO A 41 5.99 16.29 -18.36
C PRO A 41 5.41 15.47 -17.22
N CYS A 42 5.62 15.92 -15.99
CA CYS A 42 4.99 15.31 -14.83
C CYS A 42 3.48 15.28 -15.02
N GLU A 43 2.89 14.18 -14.68
CA GLU A 43 1.43 14.04 -14.72
C GLU A 43 0.84 14.85 -13.55
N ASP A 44 0.06 15.89 -13.85
CA ASP A 44 -0.54 16.79 -12.83
C ASP A 44 -1.67 16.12 -12.03
N VAL A 45 -1.65 14.79 -11.92
CA VAL A 45 -2.72 14.00 -11.33
C VAL A 45 -2.13 12.91 -10.45
N VAL A 46 -2.61 12.81 -9.20
CA VAL A 46 -2.21 11.79 -8.23
C VAL A 46 -3.42 11.01 -7.74
N ASP A 47 -3.38 9.71 -7.88
CA ASP A 47 -4.37 8.77 -7.36
C ASP A 47 -3.69 7.80 -6.38
N VAL A 48 -4.21 7.73 -5.16
CA VAL A 48 -3.70 6.84 -4.10
C VAL A 48 -4.81 5.91 -3.63
N VAL A 49 -4.60 4.61 -3.69
CA VAL A 49 -5.56 3.63 -3.17
C VAL A 49 -4.98 2.92 -1.97
N PHE A 50 -5.67 3.01 -0.85
CA PHE A 50 -5.37 2.23 0.34
C PHE A 50 -6.00 0.84 0.20
N VAL A 51 -5.21 -0.21 0.37
CA VAL A 51 -5.63 -1.61 0.41
C VAL A 51 -5.27 -2.14 1.78
N LEU A 52 -6.24 -2.23 2.68
CA LEU A 52 -5.99 -2.41 4.11
C LEU A 52 -6.62 -3.68 4.65
N ASP A 53 -5.79 -4.45 5.31
CA ASP A 53 -6.20 -5.55 6.14
C ASP A 53 -6.99 -5.03 7.36
N THR A 54 -8.17 -5.60 7.57
CA THR A 54 -9.06 -5.28 8.69
C THR A 54 -9.15 -6.40 9.72
N SER A 55 -8.23 -7.35 9.70
CA SER A 55 -8.09 -8.36 10.76
C SER A 55 -7.86 -7.69 12.12
N SER A 56 -8.11 -8.42 13.19
CA SER A 56 -8.08 -7.86 14.54
C SER A 56 -6.71 -7.33 14.97
N SER A 57 -5.62 -7.82 14.38
CA SER A 57 -4.25 -7.38 14.60
C SER A 57 -3.94 -6.01 14.00
N MET A 58 -4.69 -5.56 12.99
CA MET A 58 -4.42 -4.37 12.18
C MET A 58 -5.09 -3.07 12.67
N GLY A 59 -5.81 -3.11 13.79
CA GLY A 59 -6.51 -1.94 14.33
C GLY A 59 -5.62 -0.72 14.58
N PHE A 60 -4.33 -0.93 14.86
CA PHE A 60 -3.36 0.17 15.05
C PHE A 60 -3.07 0.92 13.76
N VAL A 61 -3.03 0.24 12.61
CA VAL A 61 -2.85 0.88 11.28
C VAL A 61 -4.01 1.81 10.98
N LEU A 62 -5.24 1.30 11.11
CA LEU A 62 -6.45 2.10 10.89
C LEU A 62 -6.51 3.31 11.83
N SER A 63 -6.10 3.15 13.10
CA SER A 63 -6.02 4.24 14.06
C SER A 63 -4.97 5.28 13.66
N GLN A 64 -3.79 4.86 13.21
CA GLN A 64 -2.76 5.80 12.76
C GLN A 64 -3.17 6.55 11.49
N LEU A 65 -3.78 5.84 10.52
CA LEU A 65 -4.31 6.48 9.31
C LEU A 65 -5.41 7.48 9.66
N GLU A 66 -6.36 7.12 10.52
CA GLU A 66 -7.40 8.05 10.99
C GLU A 66 -6.80 9.35 11.54
N MET A 67 -5.76 9.24 12.37
CA MET A 67 -5.12 10.41 12.98
C MET A 67 -4.26 11.23 12.00
N GLN A 68 -3.65 10.58 11.02
CA GLN A 68 -2.57 11.18 10.23
C GLN A 68 -2.95 11.44 8.75
N ILE A 69 -4.08 10.94 8.27
CA ILE A 69 -4.46 11.02 6.84
C ILE A 69 -4.54 12.46 6.31
N ALA A 70 -4.84 13.43 7.18
CA ALA A 70 -4.83 14.84 6.79
C ALA A 70 -3.46 15.31 6.26
N GLN A 71 -2.37 14.75 6.78
CA GLN A 71 -1.02 15.04 6.31
C GLN A 71 -0.77 14.46 4.93
N VAL A 72 -1.28 13.24 4.68
CA VAL A 72 -1.16 12.57 3.37
C VAL A 72 -1.97 13.31 2.31
N VAL A 73 -3.22 13.65 2.59
CA VAL A 73 -4.09 14.41 1.68
C VAL A 73 -3.47 15.78 1.37
N SER A 74 -2.95 16.49 2.38
CA SER A 74 -2.32 17.78 2.18
C SER A 74 -1.04 17.68 1.32
N ALA A 75 -0.19 16.69 1.57
CA ALA A 75 1.04 16.48 0.81
C ALA A 75 0.75 16.09 -0.65
N SER A 76 -0.21 15.20 -0.88
CA SER A 76 -0.61 14.80 -2.25
C SER A 76 -1.20 15.97 -3.03
N ASN A 77 -2.06 16.79 -2.40
CA ASN A 77 -2.63 18.00 -3.02
C ASN A 77 -1.59 19.11 -3.27
N ALA A 78 -0.46 19.08 -2.56
CA ALA A 78 0.64 20.00 -2.82
C ALA A 78 1.46 19.60 -4.07
N LEU A 79 1.45 18.31 -4.44
CA LEU A 79 2.08 17.80 -5.67
C LEU A 79 1.15 17.98 -6.87
N ALA A 80 -0.08 17.56 -6.73
CA ALA A 80 -1.10 17.64 -7.77
C ALA A 80 -2.43 18.09 -7.13
N PRO A 81 -2.96 19.27 -7.48
CA PRO A 81 -4.26 19.71 -6.99
C PRO A 81 -5.34 18.65 -7.30
N ASP A 82 -6.26 18.45 -6.36
CA ASP A 82 -7.35 17.50 -6.51
C ASP A 82 -6.88 16.02 -6.56
N ALA A 83 -6.00 15.62 -5.66
CA ALA A 83 -5.61 14.22 -5.50
C ALA A 83 -6.82 13.35 -5.13
N HIS A 84 -6.95 12.19 -5.77
CA HIS A 84 -8.00 11.21 -5.50
C HIS A 84 -7.49 10.08 -4.61
N PHE A 85 -8.35 9.65 -3.70
CA PHE A 85 -8.03 8.56 -2.77
C PHE A 85 -9.12 7.49 -2.84
N GLY A 86 -8.69 6.23 -2.92
CA GLY A 86 -9.55 5.05 -2.80
C GLY A 86 -9.30 4.31 -1.50
N LEU A 87 -10.24 3.48 -1.11
CA LEU A 87 -10.11 2.55 0.00
C LEU A 87 -10.69 1.19 -0.37
N ILE A 88 -9.87 0.16 -0.23
CA ILE A 88 -10.29 -1.23 -0.33
C ILE A 88 -9.85 -1.89 0.97
N VAL A 89 -10.73 -2.63 1.58
CA VAL A 89 -10.46 -3.34 2.81
C VAL A 89 -10.64 -4.83 2.61
N PHE A 90 -9.89 -5.63 3.34
CA PHE A 90 -9.95 -7.08 3.24
C PHE A 90 -9.69 -7.77 4.58
N GLN A 91 -10.06 -9.02 4.61
CA GLN A 91 -9.80 -10.05 5.60
C GLN A 91 -9.94 -11.38 4.87
N ASP A 92 -10.88 -12.28 5.21
CA ASP A 92 -11.19 -13.48 4.41
C ASP A 92 -11.81 -13.12 3.03
N ASN A 93 -12.47 -11.98 2.93
CA ASN A 93 -12.99 -11.40 1.70
C ASN A 93 -12.51 -9.95 1.56
N HIS A 94 -12.87 -9.30 0.46
CA HIS A 94 -12.56 -7.88 0.26
C HIS A 94 -13.82 -7.06 -0.01
N PHE A 95 -13.70 -5.74 0.20
CA PHE A 95 -14.76 -4.78 -0.08
C PHE A 95 -14.16 -3.47 -0.57
N VAL A 96 -14.69 -2.95 -1.67
CA VAL A 96 -14.36 -1.61 -2.17
C VAL A 96 -15.23 -0.60 -1.44
N ASP A 97 -14.63 0.28 -0.67
CA ASP A 97 -15.37 1.32 0.04
C ASP A 97 -16.17 2.19 -0.93
N ASN A 98 -17.39 2.49 -0.53
CA ASN A 98 -18.32 3.28 -1.33
C ASN A 98 -18.90 4.49 -0.55
N THR A 99 -18.16 4.96 0.44
CA THR A 99 -18.59 6.07 1.31
C THR A 99 -18.00 7.43 0.91
N GLY A 100 -17.17 7.45 -0.12
CA GLY A 100 -16.60 8.67 -0.70
C GLY A 100 -17.63 9.55 -1.41
N PRO A 101 -17.31 10.82 -1.67
CA PRO A 101 -18.23 11.76 -2.29
C PRO A 101 -18.34 11.63 -3.81
N LEU A 102 -17.39 10.97 -4.49
CA LEU A 102 -17.34 10.92 -5.96
C LEU A 102 -17.33 9.47 -6.48
N GLU A 103 -17.58 9.33 -7.79
CA GLU A 103 -17.48 8.08 -8.55
C GLU A 103 -18.27 6.91 -7.90
N GLY A 104 -19.52 7.18 -7.55
CA GLY A 104 -20.38 6.17 -6.90
C GLY A 104 -19.93 5.81 -5.49
N GLY A 105 -19.20 6.71 -4.83
CA GLY A 105 -18.70 6.53 -3.47
C GLY A 105 -17.25 6.02 -3.40
N LYS A 106 -16.65 5.65 -4.51
CA LYS A 106 -15.32 5.01 -4.51
C LYS A 106 -14.15 5.98 -4.33
N VAL A 107 -14.39 7.28 -4.52
CA VAL A 107 -13.34 8.31 -4.48
C VAL A 107 -13.58 9.29 -3.34
N HIS A 108 -12.54 9.46 -2.52
CA HIS A 108 -12.42 10.50 -1.50
C HIS A 108 -11.47 11.59 -1.99
N THR A 109 -11.78 12.84 -1.68
CA THR A 109 -10.93 14.01 -2.00
C THR A 109 -10.57 14.81 -0.74
N ALA A 110 -11.15 14.46 0.40
CA ALA A 110 -10.94 15.14 1.66
C ALA A 110 -10.54 14.17 2.78
N ALA A 111 -9.65 14.63 3.65
CA ALA A 111 -9.22 13.85 4.81
C ALA A 111 -10.38 13.43 5.72
N ALA A 112 -11.39 14.27 5.90
CA ALA A 112 -12.51 13.99 6.78
C ALA A 112 -13.34 12.76 6.39
N THR A 113 -13.53 12.52 5.08
CA THR A 113 -14.27 11.35 4.59
C THR A 113 -13.45 10.07 4.79
N LEU A 114 -12.14 10.12 4.51
CA LEU A 114 -11.23 9.00 4.79
C LEU A 114 -11.12 8.69 6.29
N GLN A 115 -11.01 9.71 7.15
CA GLN A 115 -11.01 9.53 8.61
C GLN A 115 -12.26 8.80 9.09
N THR A 116 -13.41 9.18 8.53
CA THR A 116 -14.68 8.52 8.85
C THR A 116 -14.69 7.07 8.39
N ALA A 117 -14.19 6.78 7.18
CA ALA A 117 -14.10 5.42 6.66
C ALA A 117 -13.15 4.55 7.51
N PHE A 118 -11.92 5.01 7.81
CA PHE A 118 -10.98 4.27 8.64
C PHE A 118 -11.53 3.97 10.04
N ARG A 119 -12.19 4.96 10.67
CA ARG A 119 -12.87 4.76 11.95
C ARG A 119 -13.96 3.70 11.84
N ASN A 120 -14.79 3.77 10.81
CA ASN A 120 -15.86 2.81 10.58
C ASN A 120 -15.33 1.38 10.45
N TYR A 121 -14.29 1.17 9.64
CA TYR A 121 -13.70 -0.16 9.48
C TYR A 121 -13.03 -0.65 10.76
N ARG A 122 -12.29 0.20 11.47
CA ARG A 122 -11.73 -0.17 12.76
C ARG A 122 -12.81 -0.58 13.76
N ASP A 123 -13.84 0.26 13.95
CA ASP A 123 -14.79 0.11 15.05
C ASP A 123 -15.84 -0.98 14.76
N ASN A 124 -16.27 -1.14 13.51
CA ASN A 124 -17.34 -2.07 13.16
C ASN A 124 -16.85 -3.40 12.57
N TYR A 125 -15.62 -3.46 12.06
CA TYR A 125 -15.06 -4.67 11.44
C TYR A 125 -13.88 -5.20 12.26
N THR A 126 -12.76 -4.50 12.31
CA THR A 126 -11.56 -4.94 13.01
C THR A 126 -11.82 -5.27 14.49
N ASN A 127 -12.43 -4.36 15.25
CA ASN A 127 -12.72 -4.56 16.68
C ASN A 127 -13.79 -5.63 16.93
N ASN A 128 -14.56 -6.00 15.94
CA ASN A 128 -15.63 -7.01 16.02
C ASN A 128 -15.30 -8.28 15.23
N ASN A 129 -14.10 -8.37 14.68
CA ASN A 129 -13.64 -9.53 13.91
C ASN A 129 -14.61 -9.91 12.77
N ARG A 130 -15.00 -8.93 11.96
CA ARG A 130 -15.99 -9.07 10.87
C ARG A 130 -15.33 -8.94 9.51
N ASN A 131 -15.72 -9.80 8.60
CA ASN A 131 -15.35 -9.69 7.20
C ASN A 131 -16.01 -8.48 6.54
N PRO A 132 -15.24 -7.60 5.86
CA PRO A 132 -15.78 -6.36 5.31
C PRO A 132 -16.82 -6.58 4.21
N GLY A 133 -16.68 -7.60 3.38
CA GLY A 133 -17.64 -7.93 2.32
C GLY A 133 -18.99 -8.45 2.81
N ASP A 134 -19.07 -8.92 4.04
CA ASP A 134 -20.32 -9.43 4.65
C ASP A 134 -21.21 -8.31 5.21
N GLY A 135 -20.67 -7.09 5.31
CA GLY A 135 -21.34 -5.96 5.93
C GLY A 135 -21.46 -6.08 7.46
N ILE A 136 -22.03 -5.05 8.10
CA ILE A 136 -22.13 -4.95 9.58
C ILE A 136 -22.96 -6.09 10.19
N SER A 137 -23.93 -6.61 9.44
CA SER A 137 -24.80 -7.73 9.89
C SER A 137 -24.25 -9.10 9.53
N GLY A 138 -23.12 -9.15 8.85
CA GLY A 138 -22.49 -10.39 8.42
C GLY A 138 -21.90 -11.20 9.57
N PRO A 139 -21.35 -12.37 9.26
CA PRO A 139 -20.67 -13.20 10.23
C PRO A 139 -19.53 -12.44 10.94
N THR A 140 -19.40 -12.65 12.24
CA THR A 140 -18.41 -11.94 13.06
C THR A 140 -17.11 -12.70 13.24
N THR A 141 -17.04 -13.95 12.77
CA THR A 141 -15.88 -14.79 13.03
C THR A 141 -14.99 -14.83 11.81
N GLN A 142 -13.79 -14.30 11.97
CA GLN A 142 -12.70 -14.50 11.03
C GLN A 142 -12.37 -15.97 10.89
N ASN A 143 -11.95 -16.38 9.72
CA ASN A 143 -11.43 -17.72 9.47
C ASN A 143 -10.15 -17.95 10.31
N PRO A 144 -9.92 -19.13 10.85
CA PRO A 144 -8.70 -19.42 11.61
C PRO A 144 -7.45 -19.60 10.74
N ILE A 145 -7.57 -19.57 9.42
CA ILE A 145 -6.41 -19.46 8.51
C ILE A 145 -5.87 -18.05 8.61
N CYS A 146 -4.55 -17.91 8.62
CA CYS A 146 -3.90 -16.64 8.88
C CYS A 146 -3.65 -15.82 7.63
N GLU A 147 -3.49 -16.49 6.50
CA GLU A 147 -3.35 -15.88 5.19
C GLU A 147 -4.63 -15.10 4.85
N GLU A 148 -4.46 -13.87 4.42
CA GLU A 148 -5.56 -12.94 4.18
C GLU A 148 -5.88 -12.81 2.67
N ASN A 149 -7.05 -12.29 2.32
CA ASN A 149 -7.49 -12.18 0.92
C ASN A 149 -6.95 -10.91 0.21
N SER A 150 -5.66 -10.64 0.39
CA SER A 150 -5.02 -9.43 -0.14
C SER A 150 -4.80 -9.45 -1.65
N LEU A 151 -4.64 -10.62 -2.29
CA LEU A 151 -4.51 -10.69 -3.76
C LEU A 151 -5.80 -10.25 -4.46
N ASP A 152 -6.96 -10.71 -4.00
CA ASP A 152 -8.24 -10.30 -4.56
C ASP A 152 -8.50 -8.80 -4.33
N ALA A 153 -8.10 -8.28 -3.15
CA ALA A 153 -8.20 -6.86 -2.84
C ALA A 153 -7.28 -6.00 -3.74
N LEU A 154 -6.03 -6.43 -3.97
CA LEU A 154 -5.11 -5.77 -4.91
C LEU A 154 -5.62 -5.82 -6.35
N TYR A 155 -6.18 -6.97 -6.76
CA TYR A 155 -6.79 -7.07 -8.09
C TYR A 155 -7.99 -6.13 -8.21
N ALA A 156 -8.85 -6.04 -7.17
CA ALA A 156 -9.96 -5.10 -7.15
C ALA A 156 -9.49 -3.63 -7.25
N ALA A 157 -8.31 -3.31 -6.75
CA ALA A 157 -7.72 -1.98 -6.95
C ALA A 157 -7.44 -1.69 -8.43
N THR A 158 -7.20 -2.71 -9.26
CA THR A 158 -6.92 -2.51 -10.69
C THR A 158 -8.15 -2.22 -11.53
N ASP A 159 -9.29 -2.80 -11.20
CA ASP A 159 -10.50 -2.77 -12.04
C ASP A 159 -11.68 -2.02 -11.41
N SER A 160 -11.70 -1.88 -10.11
CA SER A 160 -12.85 -1.34 -9.38
C SER A 160 -12.67 0.12 -8.94
N PHE A 161 -11.44 0.60 -8.79
CA PHE A 161 -11.16 2.00 -8.55
C PHE A 161 -11.10 2.77 -9.88
N PRO A 162 -11.74 3.96 -10.00
CA PRO A 162 -11.79 4.73 -11.24
C PRO A 162 -10.51 5.56 -11.43
N TRP A 163 -9.39 4.91 -11.74
CA TRP A 163 -8.12 5.55 -12.01
C TRP A 163 -8.24 6.59 -13.12
N ARG A 164 -7.77 7.81 -12.86
CA ARG A 164 -7.75 8.85 -13.88
C ARG A 164 -6.68 8.56 -14.95
N THR A 165 -6.94 9.00 -16.17
CA THR A 165 -5.94 8.94 -17.25
C THR A 165 -4.74 9.79 -16.86
N ASN A 166 -3.54 9.29 -17.12
CA ASN A 166 -2.27 9.96 -16.80
C ASN A 166 -2.07 10.31 -15.32
N ALA A 167 -2.66 9.54 -14.40
CA ALA A 167 -2.37 9.72 -12.98
C ALA A 167 -1.11 8.95 -12.58
N THR A 168 -0.33 9.56 -11.68
CA THR A 168 0.58 8.80 -10.83
C THR A 168 -0.28 7.88 -9.96
N ARG A 169 -0.14 6.56 -10.13
CA ARG A 169 -1.01 5.56 -9.51
C ARG A 169 -0.26 4.78 -8.44
N VAL A 170 -0.67 4.97 -7.21
CA VAL A 170 -0.04 4.38 -6.04
C VAL A 170 -1.04 3.56 -5.25
N VAL A 171 -0.69 2.33 -4.94
CA VAL A 171 -1.38 1.50 -3.95
C VAL A 171 -0.55 1.46 -2.67
N ILE A 172 -1.18 1.76 -1.55
CA ILE A 172 -0.62 1.59 -0.20
C ILE A 172 -1.31 0.40 0.43
N LEU A 173 -0.59 -0.71 0.49
CA LEU A 173 -1.07 -1.92 1.14
C LEU A 173 -0.56 -1.97 2.59
N ALA A 174 -1.40 -2.44 3.53
CA ALA A 174 -0.96 -2.79 4.87
C ALA A 174 -1.58 -4.11 5.31
N THR A 175 -0.74 -5.06 5.71
CA THR A 175 -1.12 -6.37 6.23
C THR A 175 -0.04 -6.95 7.12
N ASP A 176 -0.38 -7.78 8.07
CA ASP A 176 0.60 -8.46 8.92
C ASP A 176 0.75 -9.97 8.60
N ASP A 177 0.14 -10.40 7.50
CA ASP A 177 0.29 -11.76 6.98
C ASP A 177 0.45 -11.81 5.44
N THR A 178 0.71 -13.00 4.91
CA THR A 178 0.72 -13.27 3.48
C THR A 178 -0.70 -13.50 2.95
N PHE A 179 -0.82 -14.00 1.75
CA PHE A 179 -2.09 -14.16 1.04
C PHE A 179 -2.41 -15.61 0.70
N LEU A 180 -3.69 -15.88 0.49
CA LEU A 180 -4.13 -17.05 -0.28
C LEU A 180 -4.07 -16.76 -1.77
N GLU A 181 -3.71 -17.79 -2.54
CA GLU A 181 -3.65 -17.74 -3.99
C GLU A 181 -4.59 -18.82 -4.56
N ARG A 182 -5.35 -18.51 -5.59
CA ARG A 182 -6.16 -19.55 -6.25
C ARG A 182 -5.29 -20.74 -6.67
N PRO A 183 -5.63 -22.01 -6.32
CA PRO A 183 -6.97 -22.47 -5.91
C PRO A 183 -7.21 -22.55 -4.40
N ASP A 184 -6.38 -21.95 -3.56
CA ASP A 184 -6.53 -22.01 -2.12
C ASP A 184 -7.92 -21.55 -1.67
N ASN A 185 -8.37 -22.07 -0.56
CA ASN A 185 -9.68 -21.79 -0.03
C ASN A 185 -9.62 -21.63 1.49
N TYR A 186 -10.24 -20.60 2.03
CA TYR A 186 -10.40 -20.41 3.47
C TYR A 186 -11.20 -21.54 4.16
N GLY A 187 -11.91 -22.38 3.39
CA GLY A 187 -12.57 -23.58 3.91
C GLY A 187 -11.62 -24.73 4.20
N ASP A 188 -10.42 -24.76 3.62
CA ASP A 188 -9.43 -25.82 3.80
C ASP A 188 -8.63 -25.60 5.08
N ARG A 189 -9.20 -26.00 6.21
CA ARG A 189 -8.62 -25.75 7.54
C ARG A 189 -7.36 -26.57 7.81
N ASP A 190 -7.26 -27.76 7.28
CA ASP A 190 -6.13 -28.65 7.55
C ASP A 190 -5.04 -28.62 6.48
N GLY A 191 -5.24 -27.83 5.42
CA GLY A 191 -4.27 -27.60 4.37
C GLY A 191 -4.01 -28.84 3.51
N ASP A 192 -5.00 -29.75 3.44
CA ASP A 192 -4.89 -30.97 2.63
C ASP A 192 -5.37 -30.78 1.17
N GLY A 193 -5.84 -29.57 0.84
CA GLY A 193 -6.38 -29.21 -0.48
C GLY A 193 -7.81 -29.67 -0.70
N MET A 194 -8.49 -30.20 0.32
CA MET A 194 -9.86 -30.66 0.23
C MET A 194 -10.72 -30.00 1.32
N THR A 195 -11.89 -29.57 0.96
CA THR A 195 -12.89 -29.07 1.88
C THR A 195 -13.69 -30.22 2.46
N ASN A 196 -13.57 -30.48 3.75
CA ASN A 196 -14.18 -31.61 4.39
C ASN A 196 -14.62 -31.33 5.85
N LYS A 197 -15.00 -32.40 6.62
CA LYS A 197 -15.55 -32.26 7.97
C LYS A 197 -14.59 -31.70 9.02
N THR A 198 -13.29 -31.72 8.75
CA THR A 198 -12.27 -31.22 9.67
C THR A 198 -12.00 -29.75 9.44
N ASP A 199 -12.56 -29.19 8.37
CA ASP A 199 -12.42 -27.83 7.98
C ASP A 199 -13.25 -26.85 8.81
N PHE A 200 -13.11 -25.60 8.48
CA PHE A 200 -13.83 -24.55 9.14
C PHE A 200 -15.34 -24.61 8.82
N PRO A 201 -16.24 -24.17 9.74
CA PRO A 201 -17.69 -24.24 9.53
C PRO A 201 -18.22 -23.53 8.28
N ARG A 202 -17.38 -22.79 7.60
CA ARG A 202 -17.70 -22.03 6.39
C ARG A 202 -16.99 -22.56 5.16
N GLU A 203 -16.88 -23.83 5.04
CA GLU A 203 -16.32 -24.51 3.88
C GLU A 203 -16.70 -23.82 2.56
N GLY A 204 -15.68 -23.51 1.73
CA GLY A 204 -15.89 -22.91 0.41
C GLY A 204 -16.48 -21.50 0.40
N HIS A 205 -16.59 -20.83 1.54
CA HIS A 205 -17.27 -19.54 1.62
C HIS A 205 -16.46 -18.40 0.99
N TYR A 206 -15.15 -18.44 1.10
CA TYR A 206 -14.25 -17.42 0.54
C TYR A 206 -13.07 -18.05 -0.20
N PRO A 207 -13.28 -18.62 -1.41
CA PRO A 207 -12.17 -19.11 -2.22
C PRO A 207 -11.33 -17.91 -2.70
N ALA A 208 -10.02 -18.11 -2.78
CA ALA A 208 -9.15 -17.17 -3.48
C ALA A 208 -9.50 -17.16 -4.98
N LEU A 209 -9.75 -15.98 -5.52
CA LEU A 209 -10.21 -15.80 -6.91
C LEU A 209 -9.05 -15.53 -7.87
N ARG A 210 -7.92 -15.06 -7.35
CA ARG A 210 -6.78 -14.59 -8.15
C ARG A 210 -5.51 -15.35 -7.82
N THR A 211 -4.64 -15.45 -8.83
CA THR A 211 -3.25 -15.86 -8.66
C THR A 211 -2.36 -14.63 -8.49
N LEU A 212 -1.17 -14.85 -7.93
CA LEU A 212 -0.13 -13.81 -7.84
C LEU A 212 0.20 -13.25 -9.22
N THR A 213 0.43 -14.11 -10.20
CA THR A 213 0.77 -13.73 -11.58
C THR A 213 -0.34 -12.89 -12.23
N GLU A 214 -1.62 -13.25 -12.05
CA GLU A 214 -2.75 -12.47 -12.57
C GLU A 214 -2.80 -11.08 -11.94
N THR A 215 -2.63 -11.01 -10.62
CA THR A 215 -2.67 -9.75 -9.85
C THR A 215 -1.52 -8.82 -10.23
N VAL A 216 -0.29 -9.33 -10.26
CA VAL A 216 0.88 -8.55 -10.70
C VAL A 216 0.75 -8.10 -12.15
N GLY A 217 0.27 -8.99 -13.04
CA GLY A 217 0.02 -8.66 -14.44
C GLY A 217 -0.97 -7.50 -14.60
N ALA A 218 -2.06 -7.50 -13.83
CA ALA A 218 -3.06 -6.44 -13.84
C ALA A 218 -2.50 -5.11 -13.28
N LEU A 219 -1.75 -5.16 -12.18
CA LEU A 219 -1.10 -3.99 -11.57
C LEU A 219 -0.11 -3.34 -12.56
N ARG A 220 0.74 -4.13 -13.20
CA ARG A 220 1.70 -3.63 -14.20
C ARG A 220 1.00 -3.06 -15.43
N THR A 221 -0.02 -3.73 -15.94
CA THR A 221 -0.84 -3.22 -17.06
C THR A 221 -1.48 -1.88 -16.70
N GLY A 222 -1.96 -1.74 -15.47
CA GLY A 222 -2.50 -0.49 -14.94
C GLY A 222 -1.44 0.56 -14.59
N ARG A 223 -0.14 0.26 -14.70
CA ARG A 223 0.97 1.11 -14.26
C ARG A 223 0.82 1.54 -12.78
N ILE A 224 0.42 0.60 -11.93
CA ILE A 224 0.16 0.83 -10.53
C ILE A 224 1.36 0.34 -9.72
N ARG A 225 1.95 1.22 -8.93
CA ARG A 225 2.99 0.89 -7.97
C ARG A 225 2.38 0.45 -6.65
N VAL A 226 2.87 -0.65 -6.10
CA VAL A 226 2.43 -1.14 -4.80
C VAL A 226 3.54 -0.90 -3.78
N PHE A 227 3.21 -0.14 -2.74
CA PHE A 227 4.04 0.02 -1.56
C PHE A 227 3.35 -0.69 -0.41
N SER A 228 4.03 -1.70 0.13
CA SER A 228 3.46 -2.49 1.22
C SER A 228 4.07 -2.12 2.58
N PHE A 229 3.23 -2.12 3.59
CA PHE A 229 3.61 -2.13 4.99
C PHE A 229 3.29 -3.52 5.50
N SER A 230 4.29 -4.38 5.56
CA SER A 230 4.17 -5.75 6.00
C SER A 230 5.32 -6.15 6.91
N ARG A 231 5.27 -7.33 7.48
CA ARG A 231 6.40 -7.82 8.28
C ARG A 231 7.58 -8.17 7.38
N ILE A 232 8.78 -7.85 7.85
CA ILE A 232 10.04 -8.21 7.18
C ILE A 232 10.77 -9.34 7.89
N THR A 233 10.29 -9.74 9.05
CA THR A 233 10.86 -10.81 9.85
C THR A 233 9.78 -11.82 10.18
N GLN A 234 10.04 -13.09 9.89
CA GLN A 234 9.19 -14.19 10.31
C GLN A 234 9.18 -14.24 11.85
N PRO A 235 8.03 -14.17 12.52
CA PRO A 235 7.97 -14.32 13.96
C PRO A 235 8.40 -15.72 14.39
N SER A 236 8.69 -15.88 15.69
CA SER A 236 8.94 -17.19 16.26
C SER A 236 7.75 -18.11 16.03
N PHE A 237 7.97 -19.42 16.03
CA PHE A 237 6.92 -20.41 15.82
C PHE A 237 5.70 -20.23 16.76
N LEU A 238 5.92 -19.69 17.96
CA LEU A 238 4.86 -19.44 18.95
C LEU A 238 4.01 -18.21 18.65
N ASP A 239 4.51 -17.28 17.82
CA ASP A 239 3.84 -16.01 17.50
C ASP A 239 3.09 -16.06 16.16
N ARG A 240 3.04 -17.24 15.53
CA ARG A 240 2.35 -17.41 14.27
C ARG A 240 0.84 -17.38 14.47
N CYS A 241 0.19 -16.36 13.95
CA CYS A 241 -1.26 -16.19 13.90
C CYS A 241 -2.06 -16.64 15.13
N GLY A 242 -1.56 -16.46 16.33
CA GLY A 242 -2.24 -16.84 17.56
C GLY A 242 -2.68 -18.32 17.58
N THR A 243 -3.97 -18.57 17.68
CA THR A 243 -4.56 -19.91 17.62
C THR A 243 -4.92 -20.36 16.21
N GLY A 244 -4.70 -19.49 15.22
CA GLY A 244 -4.98 -19.77 13.82
C GLY A 244 -3.99 -20.75 13.22
N ARG A 245 -4.25 -21.14 12.01
CA ARG A 245 -3.48 -22.11 11.26
C ARG A 245 -2.90 -21.47 10.03
N ARG A 246 -1.62 -21.74 9.77
CA ARG A 246 -0.94 -21.30 8.55
C ARG A 246 -0.86 -22.46 7.57
N LEU A 247 -1.02 -22.15 6.31
CA LEU A 247 -0.74 -23.12 5.25
C LEU A 247 0.73 -23.56 5.30
N PRO A 248 1.04 -24.84 5.09
CA PRO A 248 2.38 -25.40 5.31
C PRO A 248 3.48 -24.76 4.44
N TRP A 249 3.10 -24.15 3.35
CA TRP A 249 4.01 -23.57 2.34
C TRP A 249 4.13 -22.05 2.42
N ALA A 250 3.44 -21.37 3.34
CA ALA A 250 3.40 -19.93 3.40
C ALA A 250 4.06 -19.39 4.68
N ASP A 251 4.90 -18.40 4.53
CA ASP A 251 5.46 -17.58 5.59
C ASP A 251 4.88 -16.17 5.51
N ILE A 252 4.76 -15.48 6.65
CA ILE A 252 4.12 -14.16 6.73
C ILE A 252 4.80 -13.08 5.87
N THR A 253 6.05 -13.31 5.51
CA THR A 253 6.86 -12.40 4.69
C THR A 253 6.70 -12.65 3.19
N ASP A 254 6.11 -13.80 2.83
CA ASP A 254 6.01 -14.25 1.44
C ASP A 254 5.19 -13.31 0.59
N GLY A 255 5.74 -12.97 -0.57
CA GLY A 255 5.12 -12.06 -1.55
C GLY A 255 5.22 -10.58 -1.22
N TRP A 256 5.68 -10.22 -0.02
CA TRP A 256 5.87 -8.83 0.41
C TRP A 256 7.34 -8.44 0.53
N SER A 257 8.07 -9.02 1.48
CA SER A 257 9.51 -8.79 1.68
C SER A 257 10.37 -9.95 1.20
N THR A 258 9.79 -11.14 1.05
CA THR A 258 10.44 -12.33 0.51
C THR A 258 9.70 -12.88 -0.70
N PRO A 259 10.36 -13.63 -1.59
CA PRO A 259 9.70 -14.27 -2.71
C PRO A 259 8.59 -15.23 -2.25
N TYR A 260 7.49 -15.26 -2.99
CA TYR A 260 6.46 -16.29 -2.84
C TYR A 260 6.68 -17.39 -3.86
N LYS A 261 6.96 -18.61 -3.41
CA LYS A 261 7.41 -19.71 -4.30
C LYS A 261 8.63 -19.27 -5.13
N THR A 262 8.46 -19.08 -6.44
CA THR A 262 9.51 -18.62 -7.37
C THR A 262 9.33 -17.17 -7.83
N GLU A 263 8.24 -16.53 -7.41
CA GLU A 263 7.89 -15.18 -7.83
C GLU A 263 8.51 -14.13 -6.90
N MET A 264 9.02 -13.05 -7.47
CA MET A 264 9.54 -11.93 -6.71
C MET A 264 8.40 -11.25 -5.91
N PRO A 265 8.71 -10.55 -4.81
CA PRO A 265 7.73 -9.79 -4.04
C PRO A 265 6.91 -8.83 -4.91
N ILE A 266 5.61 -8.69 -4.62
CA ILE A 266 4.70 -7.81 -5.37
C ILE A 266 5.22 -6.36 -5.46
N PRO A 267 5.70 -5.73 -4.36
CA PRO A 267 6.26 -4.39 -4.45
C PRO A 267 7.40 -4.30 -5.46
N VAL A 268 8.33 -5.26 -5.44
CA VAL A 268 9.47 -5.28 -6.37
C VAL A 268 9.00 -5.42 -7.83
N GLN A 269 8.00 -6.27 -8.09
CA GLN A 269 7.47 -6.49 -9.43
C GLN A 269 6.67 -5.30 -9.99
N THR A 270 6.31 -4.34 -9.13
CA THR A 270 5.50 -3.16 -9.47
C THR A 270 6.24 -1.85 -9.24
N ASP A 271 7.58 -1.87 -9.18
CA ASP A 271 8.44 -0.70 -8.93
C ASP A 271 8.11 0.05 -7.63
N GLY A 272 7.61 -0.66 -6.65
CA GLY A 272 7.36 -0.17 -5.30
C GLY A 272 8.38 -0.67 -4.30
N ASP A 273 8.04 -0.62 -3.03
CA ASP A 273 8.91 -1.04 -1.92
C ASP A 273 8.09 -1.63 -0.78
N ASN A 274 8.76 -2.34 0.13
CA ASN A 274 8.15 -2.87 1.35
C ASN A 274 8.76 -2.23 2.60
N PHE A 275 7.90 -1.82 3.53
CA PHE A 275 8.24 -1.17 4.79
C PHE A 275 7.84 -2.05 5.98
N ASP A 276 8.69 -2.05 7.00
CA ASP A 276 8.49 -2.87 8.19
C ASP A 276 7.29 -2.40 9.03
N LEU A 277 6.25 -3.20 9.05
CA LEU A 277 5.04 -2.95 9.81
C LEU A 277 5.28 -2.92 11.33
N ASP A 278 6.23 -3.71 11.83
CA ASP A 278 6.56 -3.72 13.25
C ASP A 278 7.25 -2.41 13.68
N GLN A 279 7.98 -1.76 12.77
CA GLN A 279 8.49 -0.40 13.02
C GLN A 279 7.38 0.66 13.02
N VAL A 280 6.35 0.51 12.19
CA VAL A 280 5.16 1.36 12.27
C VAL A 280 4.45 1.16 13.61
N LYS A 281 4.27 -0.07 14.03
CA LYS A 281 3.62 -0.42 15.30
C LYS A 281 4.38 0.13 16.52
N SER A 282 5.70 0.07 16.51
CA SER A 282 6.56 0.63 17.57
C SER A 282 6.71 2.15 17.51
N GLY A 283 6.28 2.80 16.42
CA GLY A 283 6.44 4.23 16.21
C GLY A 283 7.85 4.66 15.75
N SER A 284 8.74 3.72 15.44
CA SER A 284 10.08 4.01 14.90
C SER A 284 10.04 4.36 13.41
N LEU A 285 8.98 3.99 12.70
CA LEU A 285 8.68 4.39 11.33
C LEU A 285 7.34 5.15 11.30
N SER A 286 7.33 6.35 10.75
CA SER A 286 6.10 7.12 10.59
C SER A 286 5.34 6.69 9.34
N LEU A 287 4.13 6.17 9.53
CA LEU A 287 3.27 5.71 8.43
C LEU A 287 2.98 6.84 7.44
N SER A 288 2.50 8.00 7.90
CA SER A 288 2.18 9.14 7.03
C SER A 288 3.38 9.74 6.32
N ALA A 289 4.52 9.87 7.01
CA ALA A 289 5.74 10.39 6.39
C ALA A 289 6.27 9.45 5.30
N THR A 290 6.19 8.14 5.52
CA THR A 290 6.57 7.14 4.51
C THR A 290 5.63 7.18 3.31
N ILE A 291 4.31 7.25 3.53
CA ILE A 291 3.33 7.39 2.43
C ILE A 291 3.61 8.67 1.64
N ASN A 292 3.82 9.80 2.29
CA ASN A 292 4.14 11.05 1.60
C ASN A 292 5.40 10.93 0.75
N LYS A 293 6.44 10.27 1.28
CA LYS A 293 7.68 10.04 0.55
C LYS A 293 7.45 9.19 -0.69
N VAL A 294 6.74 8.05 -0.60
CA VAL A 294 6.56 7.16 -1.75
C VAL A 294 5.65 7.78 -2.81
N VAL A 295 4.66 8.59 -2.44
CA VAL A 295 3.84 9.36 -3.38
C VAL A 295 4.70 10.40 -4.10
N LEU A 296 5.54 11.14 -3.37
CA LEU A 296 6.48 12.11 -3.94
C LEU A 296 7.48 11.43 -4.89
N ASP A 297 8.09 10.32 -4.47
CA ASP A 297 9.07 9.60 -5.28
C ASP A 297 8.45 8.97 -6.54
N SER A 298 7.16 8.64 -6.48
CA SER A 298 6.40 8.12 -7.63
C SER A 298 5.95 9.21 -8.59
N TYR A 299 5.75 10.42 -8.07
CA TYR A 299 5.35 11.57 -8.86
C TYR A 299 6.42 11.92 -9.89
N CYS A 300 6.03 12.13 -11.13
CA CYS A 300 6.96 12.37 -12.26
C CYS A 300 7.95 11.24 -12.58
N THR A 301 7.80 10.07 -12.00
CA THR A 301 8.64 8.91 -12.31
C THR A 301 7.77 7.86 -13.01
N PRO A 302 7.88 7.68 -14.34
CA PRO A 302 7.11 6.63 -15.00
C PRO A 302 7.52 5.25 -14.45
N PRO A 303 6.57 4.33 -14.25
CA PRO A 303 6.91 2.96 -13.84
C PRO A 303 7.72 2.28 -14.93
N LEU A 304 8.68 1.45 -14.56
CA LEU A 304 9.40 0.58 -15.48
C LEU A 304 8.42 -0.45 -16.04
N LEU A 305 8.37 -0.62 -17.35
CA LEU A 305 7.45 -1.53 -18.03
C LEU A 305 8.06 -2.93 -18.15
#